data_1fe3c2b54a35f6cb2c6b3e0645a94066
#
_entry.id   1fe3c2b54a35f6cb2c6b3e0645a94066
#
_cell.length_a   1.000
_cell.length_b   1.000
_cell.length_c   1.000
_cell.angle_alpha   90.00
_cell.angle_beta   90.00
_cell.angle_gamma   90.00
#
_symmetry.space_group_name_H-M   'P 1'
#
loop_
_entity.id
_entity.type
_entity.pdbx_description
1 polymer ?
#
loop_
_entity_poly.entity_id
_entity_poly.type
_entity_poly.pdbx_seq_one_letter_code
_entity_poly.pdbx_strand_id
1 'polypeptide(L)'
;IMTQMDYNKRRGYFNFGMGTRMNINGDLGYHILSTEKDQLNLWYSHRSTNGKPKDYDVKAKINDNLGGINYKHAFEKTIFSIGAKYGYSAFNYYGAALSDPTSSYAPSEDLLQRDRETNQVNQTIAATIGFESKEEAEVGYLLDLGYTNFSHKYGLSRVMDGPTEHTLEAKFDLNAGFNGNMRVGLGGLVEYFNYSLPEVGGYEYEFKNHVEAMLSPYYKVEGDNWNLKLGANVMLATGDETKFMASPNVAADVEVADKTELYVNAGGKMYSNSMYEMSRVNRYLYPMAELLPSRNWLDAVLGIRSGVAPGFWFDVFAGYKITSDDVLFTQSDVWSA
;
A
#
# COMPACT_ATOMS: atom_id res chain seq x y z
N ILE A 1 -20.46 -12.60 3.55
CA ILE A 1 -20.60 -14.03 3.91
C ILE A 1 -19.24 -14.45 4.46
N MET A 2 -19.11 -14.44 5.79
CA MET A 2 -17.96 -15.09 6.42
C MET A 2 -18.12 -16.59 6.18
N THR A 3 -17.35 -17.14 5.27
CA THR A 3 -17.14 -18.58 5.22
C THR A 3 -16.52 -18.96 6.57
N GLN A 4 -17.23 -19.78 7.36
CA GLN A 4 -16.62 -20.51 8.47
C GLN A 4 -15.32 -21.11 7.91
N MET A 5 -14.19 -20.63 8.37
CA MET A 5 -12.92 -21.25 8.02
C MET A 5 -12.95 -22.63 8.66
N ASP A 6 -13.07 -23.66 7.84
CA ASP A 6 -12.85 -25.02 8.25
C ASP A 6 -11.51 -25.06 8.99
N TYR A 7 -11.54 -25.53 10.22
CA TYR A 7 -10.40 -25.61 11.11
C TYR A 7 -9.32 -26.48 10.47
N ASN A 8 -8.48 -25.87 9.66
CA ASN A 8 -7.41 -26.56 8.96
C ASN A 8 -6.37 -26.97 10.00
N LYS A 9 -6.18 -28.25 10.22
CA LYS A 9 -5.17 -28.81 11.14
C LYS A 9 -3.73 -28.40 10.80
N ARG A 10 -3.51 -27.81 9.63
CA ARG A 10 -2.21 -27.32 9.19
C ARG A 10 -1.94 -25.95 9.78
N ARG A 11 -0.94 -25.88 10.65
CA ARG A 11 -0.56 -24.64 11.35
C ARG A 11 0.37 -23.73 10.54
N GLY A 12 0.88 -24.18 9.42
CA GLY A 12 1.80 -23.37 8.65
C GLY A 12 2.02 -23.88 7.24
N TYR A 13 2.69 -23.06 6.46
CA TYR A 13 3.16 -23.38 5.13
C TYR A 13 4.61 -22.92 4.94
N PHE A 14 5.29 -23.58 4.04
CA PHE A 14 6.60 -23.20 3.55
C PHE A 14 6.64 -23.44 2.03
N ASN A 15 6.98 -22.37 1.31
CA ASN A 15 7.20 -22.42 -0.14
C ASN A 15 8.65 -22.04 -0.41
N PHE A 16 9.31 -22.81 -1.28
CA PHE A 16 10.67 -22.52 -1.71
C PHE A 16 10.81 -22.74 -3.20
N GLY A 17 11.43 -21.78 -3.88
CA GLY A 17 11.75 -21.86 -5.28
C GLY A 17 13.16 -21.35 -5.55
N MET A 18 13.87 -22.03 -6.43
CA MET A 18 15.21 -21.63 -6.87
C MET A 18 15.28 -21.69 -8.40
N GLY A 19 15.84 -20.65 -8.98
CA GLY A 19 16.04 -20.53 -10.42
C GLY A 19 17.48 -20.20 -10.78
N THR A 20 17.71 -20.03 -12.07
CA THR A 20 19.00 -19.59 -12.59
C THR A 20 19.36 -18.19 -12.07
N ARG A 21 20.64 -17.83 -12.09
CA ARG A 21 21.16 -16.52 -11.63
C ARG A 21 20.90 -16.25 -10.15
N MET A 22 20.90 -17.28 -9.31
CA MET A 22 20.61 -17.20 -7.89
C MET A 22 19.24 -16.53 -7.59
N ASN A 23 18.25 -16.82 -8.45
CA ASN A 23 16.89 -16.43 -8.16
C ASN A 23 16.33 -17.38 -7.09
N ILE A 24 16.17 -16.86 -5.86
CA ILE A 24 15.68 -17.60 -4.71
C ILE A 24 14.43 -16.91 -4.19
N ASN A 25 13.35 -17.68 -4.05
CA ASN A 25 12.11 -17.24 -3.46
C ASN A 25 11.73 -18.18 -2.33
N GLY A 26 11.37 -17.62 -1.19
CA GLY A 26 10.95 -18.39 -0.03
C GLY A 26 9.83 -17.66 0.72
N ASP A 27 8.77 -18.38 1.05
CA ASP A 27 7.68 -17.85 1.85
C ASP A 27 7.38 -18.84 2.99
N LEU A 28 7.26 -18.32 4.19
CA LEU A 28 6.93 -19.05 5.41
C LEU A 28 5.77 -18.36 6.10
N GLY A 29 4.78 -19.11 6.54
CA GLY A 29 3.75 -18.64 7.44
C GLY A 29 3.45 -19.69 8.50
N TYR A 30 3.26 -19.25 9.75
CA TYR A 30 3.00 -20.16 10.86
C TYR A 30 2.04 -19.53 11.88
N HIS A 31 1.00 -20.28 12.25
CA HIS A 31 0.08 -19.95 13.33
C HIS A 31 0.64 -20.50 14.66
N ILE A 32 1.25 -19.62 15.45
CA ILE A 32 1.81 -19.97 16.76
C ILE A 32 0.67 -20.28 17.74
N LEU A 33 -0.35 -19.41 17.75
CA LEU A 33 -1.60 -19.60 18.46
C LEU A 33 -2.76 -19.56 17.48
N SER A 34 -3.70 -20.48 17.64
CA SER A 34 -4.94 -20.52 16.87
C SER A 34 -6.02 -21.12 17.76
N THR A 35 -6.66 -20.29 18.56
CA THR A 35 -7.79 -20.61 19.42
C THR A 35 -8.99 -19.79 18.99
N GLU A 36 -10.15 -20.01 19.60
CA GLU A 36 -11.35 -19.20 19.37
C GLU A 36 -11.16 -17.72 19.78
N LYS A 37 -10.28 -17.44 20.73
CA LYS A 37 -10.05 -16.10 21.26
C LYS A 37 -8.71 -15.50 20.82
N ASP A 38 -7.69 -16.32 20.63
CA ASP A 38 -6.33 -15.87 20.40
C ASP A 38 -5.78 -16.39 19.09
N GLN A 39 -5.24 -15.49 18.29
CA GLN A 39 -4.55 -15.80 17.05
C GLN A 39 -3.19 -15.09 17.05
N LEU A 40 -2.12 -15.84 16.93
CA LEU A 40 -0.76 -15.31 16.81
C LEU A 40 -0.11 -15.92 15.58
N ASN A 41 0.20 -15.07 14.61
CA ASN A 41 0.73 -15.43 13.31
C ASN A 41 2.11 -14.83 13.10
N LEU A 42 3.04 -15.65 12.63
CA LEU A 42 4.36 -15.25 12.14
C LEU A 42 4.42 -15.52 10.64
N TRP A 43 4.99 -14.63 9.89
CA TRP A 43 5.22 -14.82 8.45
C TRP A 43 6.55 -14.17 8.01
N TYR A 44 7.13 -14.74 6.97
CA TYR A 44 8.35 -14.25 6.35
C TYR A 44 8.37 -14.54 4.86
N SER A 45 8.86 -13.59 4.08
CA SER A 45 9.06 -13.70 2.64
C SER A 45 10.46 -13.25 2.26
N HIS A 46 11.11 -14.03 1.41
CA HIS A 46 12.41 -13.73 0.84
C HIS A 46 12.36 -13.82 -0.68
N ARG A 47 12.93 -12.81 -1.35
CA ARG A 47 13.11 -12.80 -2.80
C ARG A 47 14.48 -12.25 -3.14
N SER A 48 15.24 -13.00 -3.90
CA SER A 48 16.56 -12.54 -4.34
C SER A 48 16.86 -12.93 -5.76
N THR A 49 17.67 -12.12 -6.42
CA THR A 49 18.29 -12.44 -7.70
C THR A 49 19.66 -11.78 -7.80
N ASN A 50 20.56 -12.38 -8.56
CA ASN A 50 21.89 -11.85 -8.84
C ASN A 50 22.23 -12.07 -10.32
N GLY A 51 21.34 -11.59 -11.19
CA GLY A 51 21.48 -11.74 -12.63
C GLY A 51 22.28 -10.62 -13.25
N LYS A 52 23.00 -10.91 -14.32
CA LYS A 52 23.57 -9.90 -15.22
C LYS A 52 22.62 -9.79 -16.42
N PRO A 53 21.92 -8.67 -16.64
CA PRO A 53 21.14 -8.46 -17.85
C PRO A 53 22.06 -8.56 -19.09
N LYS A 54 21.48 -8.99 -20.20
CA LYS A 54 22.20 -8.98 -21.48
C LYS A 54 22.48 -7.51 -21.81
N ASP A 55 23.55 -7.16 -22.35
CA ASP A 55 23.92 -5.80 -22.78
C ASP A 55 24.26 -4.78 -21.64
N TYR A 56 24.30 -5.23 -20.37
CA TYR A 56 24.72 -4.39 -19.24
C TYR A 56 25.95 -4.99 -18.54
N ASP A 57 26.87 -4.13 -18.14
CA ASP A 57 28.07 -4.58 -17.42
C ASP A 57 27.84 -4.76 -15.92
N VAL A 58 26.71 -4.26 -15.41
CA VAL A 58 26.35 -4.29 -13.99
C VAL A 58 25.36 -5.43 -13.73
N LYS A 59 25.50 -6.11 -12.59
CA LYS A 59 24.52 -7.13 -12.15
C LYS A 59 23.28 -6.47 -11.59
N ALA A 60 22.10 -6.88 -12.02
CA ALA A 60 20.84 -6.52 -11.36
C ALA A 60 20.68 -7.39 -10.10
N LYS A 61 21.09 -6.85 -8.96
CA LYS A 61 20.97 -7.52 -7.67
C LYS A 61 19.69 -7.04 -6.97
N ILE A 62 18.95 -7.99 -6.44
CA ILE A 62 17.80 -7.74 -5.57
C ILE A 62 17.89 -8.72 -4.41
N ASN A 63 17.65 -8.23 -3.20
CA ASN A 63 17.56 -9.02 -1.98
C ASN A 63 16.49 -8.42 -1.08
N ASP A 64 15.27 -8.91 -1.21
CA ASP A 64 14.11 -8.45 -0.47
C ASP A 64 13.78 -9.45 0.64
N ASN A 65 13.61 -8.94 1.84
CA ASN A 65 13.22 -9.69 3.02
C ASN A 65 12.09 -8.93 3.70
N LEU A 66 11.01 -9.59 3.96
CA LEU A 66 9.85 -9.01 4.64
C LEU A 66 9.32 -10.03 5.66
N GLY A 67 9.20 -9.62 6.90
CA GLY A 67 8.65 -10.48 7.94
C GLY A 67 7.78 -9.72 8.90
N GLY A 68 6.88 -10.42 9.57
CA GLY A 68 6.00 -9.79 10.53
C GLY A 68 5.35 -10.78 11.48
N ILE A 69 4.79 -10.20 12.52
CA ILE A 69 4.03 -10.88 13.54
C ILE A 69 2.72 -10.15 13.76
N ASN A 70 1.63 -10.87 13.88
CA ASN A 70 0.31 -10.32 14.13
C ASN A 70 -0.37 -11.12 15.23
N TYR A 71 -0.89 -10.43 16.22
CA TYR A 71 -1.70 -11.01 17.29
C TYR A 71 -3.10 -10.40 17.27
N LYS A 72 -4.11 -11.24 17.45
CA LYS A 72 -5.51 -10.85 17.66
C LYS A 72 -6.05 -11.52 18.89
N HIS A 73 -6.81 -10.78 19.68
CA HIS A 73 -7.56 -11.29 20.81
C HIS A 73 -9.03 -10.87 20.73
N ALA A 74 -9.93 -11.85 20.78
CA ALA A 74 -11.36 -11.62 20.77
C ALA A 74 -11.90 -11.57 22.22
N PHE A 75 -12.15 -10.36 22.71
CA PHE A 75 -12.93 -10.13 23.92
C PHE A 75 -14.40 -10.43 23.69
N GLU A 76 -15.24 -10.21 24.67
CA GLU A 76 -16.68 -10.47 24.55
C GLU A 76 -17.33 -9.60 23.44
N LYS A 77 -17.04 -8.30 23.39
CA LYS A 77 -17.64 -7.33 22.46
C LYS A 77 -16.64 -6.69 21.49
N THR A 78 -15.38 -6.85 21.70
CA THR A 78 -14.30 -6.15 20.97
C THR A 78 -13.26 -7.14 20.50
N ILE A 79 -12.69 -6.90 19.35
CA ILE A 79 -11.49 -7.58 18.86
C ILE A 79 -10.34 -6.57 18.95
N PHE A 80 -9.30 -6.97 19.67
CA PHE A 80 -8.02 -6.26 19.73
C PHE A 80 -7.04 -6.87 18.75
N SER A 81 -6.28 -6.05 18.06
CA SER A 81 -5.20 -6.49 17.18
C SER A 81 -3.93 -5.69 17.39
N ILE A 82 -2.79 -6.34 17.30
CA ILE A 82 -1.48 -5.70 17.27
C ILE A 82 -0.60 -6.40 16.26
N GLY A 83 0.15 -5.63 15.49
CA GLY A 83 1.04 -6.15 14.47
C GLY A 83 2.35 -5.39 14.40
N ALA A 84 3.39 -6.08 13.97
CA ALA A 84 4.66 -5.47 13.63
C ALA A 84 5.23 -6.13 12.37
N LYS A 85 5.87 -5.34 11.51
CA LYS A 85 6.57 -5.85 10.33
C LYS A 85 7.92 -5.16 10.17
N TYR A 86 8.87 -5.91 9.63
CA TYR A 86 10.17 -5.41 9.22
C TYR A 86 10.43 -5.79 7.77
N GLY A 87 10.83 -4.82 6.98
CA GLY A 87 11.23 -4.97 5.59
C GLY A 87 12.66 -4.52 5.37
N TYR A 88 13.39 -5.29 4.59
CA TYR A 88 14.74 -4.97 4.13
C TYR A 88 14.82 -5.26 2.64
N SER A 89 15.15 -4.26 1.85
CA SER A 89 15.29 -4.37 0.39
C SER A 89 16.64 -3.80 -0.02
N ALA A 90 17.54 -4.66 -0.44
CA ALA A 90 18.83 -4.27 -0.99
C ALA A 90 18.85 -4.54 -2.49
N PHE A 91 19.21 -3.53 -3.25
CA PHE A 91 19.28 -3.60 -4.71
C PHE A 91 20.37 -2.68 -5.24
N ASN A 92 20.75 -2.87 -6.48
CA ASN A 92 21.61 -1.91 -7.16
C ASN A 92 20.90 -1.28 -8.33
N TYR A 93 21.15 0.00 -8.54
CA TYR A 93 20.71 0.67 -9.75
C TYR A 93 21.44 0.07 -10.95
N TYR A 94 20.70 -0.31 -11.96
CA TYR A 94 21.24 -0.80 -13.23
C TYR A 94 20.51 -0.11 -14.38
N GLY A 95 21.14 -0.06 -15.54
CA GLY A 95 20.53 0.53 -16.71
C GLY A 95 20.55 2.06 -16.74
N ALA A 96 21.20 2.72 -15.79
CA ALA A 96 21.63 4.08 -16.03
C ALA A 96 22.44 4.07 -17.32
N ALA A 97 22.03 4.84 -18.30
CA ALA A 97 22.80 4.99 -19.51
C ALA A 97 24.23 5.41 -19.08
N LEU A 98 25.12 4.44 -19.09
CA LEU A 98 26.53 4.73 -18.93
C LEU A 98 26.86 5.65 -20.09
N SER A 99 26.62 6.95 -19.82
CA SER A 99 27.05 8.07 -20.63
C SER A 99 27.07 7.78 -22.11
N ASP A 100 26.14 8.33 -22.84
CA ASP A 100 26.46 8.75 -24.20
C ASP A 100 27.73 9.64 -24.08
N PRO A 101 28.88 9.19 -24.53
CA PRO A 101 30.11 9.98 -24.42
C PRO A 101 30.03 11.30 -25.21
N THR A 102 28.95 11.51 -25.95
CA THR A 102 28.63 12.72 -26.72
C THR A 102 27.73 13.68 -25.96
N SER A 103 27.16 13.27 -24.81
CA SER A 103 26.33 14.12 -23.97
C SER A 103 27.23 15.17 -23.28
N SER A 104 26.86 16.43 -23.44
CA SER A 104 27.51 17.55 -22.72
C SER A 104 27.28 17.53 -21.20
N TYR A 105 26.42 16.62 -20.71
CA TYR A 105 26.17 16.30 -19.33
C TYR A 105 26.86 14.99 -18.97
N ALA A 106 28.19 15.01 -18.85
CA ALA A 106 28.86 13.89 -18.19
C ALA A 106 28.47 13.90 -16.71
N PRO A 107 27.87 12.83 -16.18
CA PRO A 107 27.63 12.73 -14.75
C PRO A 107 28.98 12.85 -14.02
N SER A 108 28.98 13.46 -12.83
CA SER A 108 30.21 13.55 -12.01
C SER A 108 30.75 12.13 -11.77
N GLU A 109 32.09 12.02 -11.60
CA GLU A 109 32.72 10.73 -11.31
C GLU A 109 32.08 10.03 -10.12
N ASP A 110 31.62 10.78 -9.12
CA ASP A 110 30.90 10.25 -7.95
C ASP A 110 29.58 9.58 -8.33
N LEU A 111 28.85 10.13 -9.28
CA LEU A 111 27.61 9.57 -9.78
C LEU A 111 27.86 8.31 -10.63
N LEU A 112 28.91 8.31 -11.43
CA LEU A 112 29.35 7.14 -12.20
C LEU A 112 29.88 6.03 -11.28
N GLN A 113 30.57 6.39 -10.21
CA GLN A 113 31.05 5.43 -9.22
C GLN A 113 29.89 4.82 -8.46
N ARG A 114 28.87 5.60 -8.15
CA ARG A 114 27.62 5.12 -7.60
C ARG A 114 26.99 4.07 -8.49
N ASP A 115 26.86 4.28 -9.77
CA ASP A 115 26.25 3.34 -10.71
C ASP A 115 27.02 2.03 -10.84
N ARG A 116 28.33 2.06 -10.65
CA ARG A 116 29.18 0.87 -10.72
C ARG A 116 29.20 0.05 -9.43
N GLU A 117 29.08 0.70 -8.28
CA GLU A 117 29.19 0.07 -6.96
C GLU A 117 27.84 -0.04 -6.22
N THR A 118 26.77 0.33 -6.84
CA THR A 118 25.55 0.71 -6.20
C THR A 118 24.76 -0.38 -5.57
N ASN A 119 24.76 -0.34 -4.28
CA ASN A 119 23.69 -0.97 -3.51
C ASN A 119 22.90 0.16 -2.83
N GLN A 120 21.64 0.27 -3.15
CA GLN A 120 20.69 0.97 -2.30
C GLN A 120 20.11 -0.05 -1.29
N VAL A 121 19.81 0.44 -0.11
CA VAL A 121 19.15 -0.33 0.93
C VAL A 121 17.97 0.47 1.44
N ASN A 122 16.77 -0.08 1.28
CA ASN A 122 15.56 0.44 1.87
C ASN A 122 15.17 -0.41 3.08
N GLN A 123 14.81 0.25 4.17
CA GLN A 123 14.32 -0.41 5.36
C GLN A 123 12.93 0.10 5.71
N THR A 124 12.08 -0.79 6.18
CA THR A 124 10.74 -0.46 6.64
C THR A 124 10.52 -1.10 8.01
N ILE A 125 10.12 -0.32 8.98
CA ILE A 125 9.61 -0.79 10.27
C ILE A 125 8.20 -0.27 10.40
N ALA A 126 7.23 -1.15 10.69
CA ALA A 126 5.89 -0.70 10.95
C ALA A 126 5.27 -1.46 12.11
N ALA A 127 4.44 -0.75 12.86
CA ALA A 127 3.62 -1.28 13.93
C ALA A 127 2.18 -0.79 13.78
N THR A 128 1.23 -1.64 14.15
CA THR A 128 -0.20 -1.30 14.12
C THR A 128 -0.88 -1.78 15.40
N ILE A 129 -1.85 -1.02 15.88
CA ILE A 129 -2.74 -1.40 16.98
C ILE A 129 -4.16 -1.13 16.52
N GLY A 130 -5.05 -2.11 16.66
CA GLY A 130 -6.43 -2.01 16.23
C GLY A 130 -7.43 -2.46 17.28
N PHE A 131 -8.58 -1.83 17.25
CA PHE A 131 -9.76 -2.18 18.03
C PHE A 131 -10.98 -2.16 17.10
N GLU A 132 -11.74 -3.22 17.08
CA GLU A 132 -12.98 -3.30 16.31
C GLU A 132 -14.11 -3.92 17.13
N SER A 133 -15.32 -3.45 16.94
CA SER A 133 -16.51 -4.10 17.51
C SER A 133 -16.80 -5.39 16.77
N LYS A 134 -17.41 -6.37 17.46
CA LYS A 134 -17.96 -7.53 16.76
C LYS A 134 -19.19 -7.13 15.94
N GLU A 135 -19.46 -7.88 14.87
CA GLU A 135 -20.48 -7.57 13.87
C GLU A 135 -21.91 -7.42 14.45
N GLU A 136 -22.22 -8.07 15.58
CA GLU A 136 -23.52 -8.03 16.24
C GLU A 136 -23.79 -6.74 17.05
N ALA A 137 -22.84 -5.79 17.06
CA ALA A 137 -22.98 -4.57 17.85
C ALA A 137 -23.98 -3.60 17.21
N GLU A 138 -24.92 -3.05 18.00
CA GLU A 138 -25.81 -1.97 17.55
C GLU A 138 -25.00 -0.73 17.12
N VAL A 139 -23.94 -0.44 17.85
CA VAL A 139 -22.93 0.57 17.50
C VAL A 139 -21.64 -0.13 17.12
N GLY A 140 -21.31 -0.07 15.85
CA GLY A 140 -20.07 -0.59 15.32
C GLY A 140 -18.96 0.46 15.40
N TYR A 141 -17.76 0.02 15.71
CA TYR A 141 -16.57 0.87 15.68
C TYR A 141 -15.36 0.09 15.18
N LEU A 142 -14.47 0.82 14.54
CA LEU A 142 -13.12 0.41 14.18
C LEU A 142 -12.19 1.57 14.51
N LEU A 143 -11.07 1.28 15.12
CA LEU A 143 -9.96 2.22 15.33
C LEU A 143 -8.66 1.47 15.06
N ASP A 144 -7.93 1.89 14.06
CA ASP A 144 -6.58 1.42 13.75
C ASP A 144 -5.60 2.57 13.87
N LEU A 145 -4.53 2.34 14.61
CA LEU A 145 -3.40 3.25 14.74
C LEU A 145 -2.18 2.58 14.16
N GLY A 146 -1.50 3.26 13.27
CA GLY A 146 -0.33 2.78 12.55
C GLY A 146 0.86 3.73 12.70
N TYR A 147 2.04 3.14 12.73
CA TYR A 147 3.30 3.85 12.57
C TYR A 147 4.14 3.11 11.54
N THR A 148 4.68 3.85 10.59
CA THR A 148 5.63 3.33 9.61
C THR A 148 6.86 4.22 9.57
N ASN A 149 8.03 3.62 9.69
CA ASN A 149 9.31 4.23 9.41
C ASN A 149 9.85 3.60 8.13
N PHE A 150 10.16 4.41 7.15
CA PHE A 150 10.78 4.00 5.90
C PHE A 150 12.04 4.82 5.67
N SER A 151 13.15 4.17 5.33
CA SER A 151 14.42 4.85 5.12
C SER A 151 15.15 4.33 3.90
N HIS A 152 15.74 5.25 3.16
CA HIS A 152 16.82 4.99 2.23
C HIS A 152 18.16 5.09 2.98
N LYS A 153 18.99 4.07 2.89
CA LYS A 153 20.31 4.11 3.53
C LYS A 153 21.24 5.12 2.86
N TYR A 154 21.14 5.24 1.55
CA TYR A 154 22.01 6.10 0.76
C TYR A 154 21.16 7.19 0.09
N GLY A 155 21.73 8.40 0.05
CA GLY A 155 21.17 9.53 -0.67
C GLY A 155 21.58 9.56 -2.14
N LEU A 156 21.96 10.74 -2.63
CA LEU A 156 22.39 10.98 -4.00
C LEU A 156 23.66 10.21 -4.38
N SER A 157 24.53 9.99 -3.43
CA SER A 157 25.70 9.15 -3.60
C SER A 157 25.85 8.19 -2.44
N ARG A 158 26.67 7.18 -2.59
CA ARG A 158 26.92 6.17 -1.56
C ARG A 158 27.55 6.73 -0.27
N VAL A 159 28.21 7.87 -0.37
CA VAL A 159 28.82 8.55 0.78
C VAL A 159 27.84 9.47 1.53
N MET A 160 26.64 9.64 1.01
CA MET A 160 25.59 10.47 1.60
C MET A 160 24.55 9.59 2.25
N ASP A 161 24.10 9.97 3.44
CA ASP A 161 22.94 9.36 4.08
C ASP A 161 21.66 9.66 3.30
N GLY A 162 20.75 8.70 3.28
CA GLY A 162 19.48 8.86 2.63
C GLY A 162 18.39 9.43 3.56
N PRO A 163 17.30 9.93 2.99
CA PRO A 163 16.18 10.45 3.76
C PRO A 163 15.41 9.34 4.45
N THR A 164 14.71 9.73 5.51
CA THR A 164 13.81 8.84 6.26
C THR A 164 12.43 9.48 6.36
N GLU A 165 11.40 8.70 6.11
CA GLU A 165 10.00 9.05 6.26
C GLU A 165 9.41 8.35 7.49
N HIS A 166 8.68 9.11 8.30
CA HIS A 166 7.90 8.62 9.42
C HIS A 166 6.43 8.94 9.16
N THR A 167 5.60 7.91 9.07
CA THR A 167 4.16 8.06 8.87
C THR A 167 3.42 7.61 10.12
N LEU A 168 2.59 8.49 10.67
CA LEU A 168 1.59 8.15 11.67
C LEU A 168 0.22 8.09 11.00
N GLU A 169 -0.47 6.98 11.16
CA GLU A 169 -1.80 6.75 10.60
C GLU A 169 -2.83 6.55 11.71
N ALA A 170 -3.98 7.19 11.58
CA ALA A 170 -5.16 6.90 12.39
C ALA A 170 -6.35 6.70 11.46
N LYS A 171 -6.90 5.48 11.44
CA LYS A 171 -8.10 5.12 10.69
C LYS A 171 -9.22 4.78 11.67
N PHE A 172 -10.41 5.29 11.42
CA PHE A 172 -11.58 4.98 12.22
C PHE A 172 -12.83 4.78 11.37
N ASP A 173 -13.77 4.04 11.88
CA ASP A 173 -15.13 3.96 11.40
C ASP A 173 -16.07 3.85 12.61
N LEU A 174 -17.06 4.72 12.66
CA LEU A 174 -18.12 4.68 13.67
C LEU A 174 -19.44 4.56 12.95
N ASN A 175 -20.25 3.58 13.33
CA ASN A 175 -21.55 3.38 12.70
C ASN A 175 -22.60 2.91 13.69
N ALA A 176 -23.84 3.25 13.42
CA ALA A 176 -24.97 2.84 14.23
C ALA A 176 -26.09 2.29 13.34
N GLY A 177 -26.65 1.16 13.73
CA GLY A 177 -27.81 0.55 13.11
C GLY A 177 -29.10 1.20 13.58
N PHE A 178 -30.08 1.31 12.69
CA PHE A 178 -31.45 1.69 13.01
C PHE A 178 -32.43 0.98 12.06
N ASN A 179 -33.63 0.75 12.51
CA ASN A 179 -34.68 0.02 11.77
C ASN A 179 -34.24 -1.35 11.19
N GLY A 180 -33.27 -2.00 11.85
CA GLY A 180 -32.88 -3.38 11.52
C GLY A 180 -31.96 -3.53 10.29
N ASN A 181 -32.25 -2.83 9.21
CA ASN A 181 -31.54 -2.98 7.92
C ASN A 181 -30.83 -1.71 7.44
N MET A 182 -30.81 -0.67 8.26
CA MET A 182 -30.23 0.63 7.93
C MET A 182 -29.08 0.95 8.88
N ARG A 183 -28.01 1.57 8.35
CA ARG A 183 -26.89 2.09 9.13
C ARG A 183 -26.50 3.47 8.67
N VAL A 184 -26.14 4.31 9.60
CA VAL A 184 -25.40 5.55 9.34
C VAL A 184 -24.00 5.40 9.90
N GLY A 185 -23.02 5.95 9.23
CA GLY A 185 -21.65 5.86 9.67
C GLY A 185 -20.79 7.04 9.25
N LEU A 186 -19.67 7.16 9.95
CA LEU A 186 -18.63 8.12 9.66
C LEU A 186 -17.29 7.38 9.71
N GLY A 187 -16.68 7.19 8.55
CA GLY A 187 -15.30 6.73 8.41
C GLY A 187 -14.32 7.90 8.37
N GLY A 188 -13.08 7.64 8.69
CA GLY A 188 -12.02 8.63 8.54
C GLY A 188 -10.63 8.01 8.51
N LEU A 189 -9.72 8.74 7.91
CA LEU A 189 -8.29 8.44 7.84
C LEU A 189 -7.53 9.75 8.04
N VAL A 190 -6.54 9.74 8.91
CA VAL A 190 -5.60 10.83 9.08
C VAL A 190 -4.20 10.25 9.03
N GLU A 191 -3.37 10.82 8.18
CA GLU A 191 -1.96 10.47 8.01
C GLU A 191 -1.10 11.70 8.23
N TYR A 192 -0.08 11.56 9.05
CA TYR A 192 0.93 12.58 9.28
C TYR A 192 2.27 12.07 8.78
N PHE A 193 2.86 12.79 7.85
CA PHE A 193 4.16 12.51 7.26
C PHE A 193 5.20 13.46 7.85
N ASN A 194 6.26 12.89 8.40
CA ASN A 194 7.41 13.61 8.92
C ASN A 194 8.68 13.06 8.29
N TYR A 195 9.54 13.95 7.81
CA TYR A 195 10.77 13.60 7.13
C TYR A 195 11.99 14.00 7.94
N SER A 196 12.92 13.04 8.08
CA SER A 196 14.26 13.30 8.57
C SER A 196 15.21 13.36 7.37
N LEU A 197 15.66 14.55 7.07
CA LEU A 197 16.47 14.82 5.87
C LEU A 197 17.91 15.07 6.29
N PRO A 198 18.90 14.33 5.74
CA PRO A 198 20.30 14.60 6.02
C PRO A 198 20.76 15.90 5.35
N GLU A 199 21.65 16.61 6.00
CA GLU A 199 22.34 17.76 5.40
C GLU A 199 23.33 17.30 4.35
N VAL A 200 23.16 17.75 3.13
CA VAL A 200 24.02 17.44 2.00
C VAL A 200 24.56 18.74 1.41
N GLY A 201 25.87 18.92 1.45
CA GLY A 201 26.49 20.14 0.93
C GLY A 201 26.13 20.41 -0.54
N GLY A 202 25.33 21.46 -0.77
CA GLY A 202 24.93 21.92 -2.10
C GLY A 202 23.66 21.28 -2.69
N TYR A 203 23.00 20.38 -1.98
CA TYR A 203 21.73 19.78 -2.39
C TYR A 203 20.74 19.80 -1.21
N GLU A 204 19.51 20.14 -1.47
CA GLU A 204 18.41 20.07 -0.50
C GLU A 204 17.39 19.03 -0.96
N TYR A 205 16.96 18.20 -0.02
CA TYR A 205 15.77 17.38 -0.23
C TYR A 205 14.53 18.25 -0.08
N GLU A 206 13.57 18.12 -0.98
CA GLU A 206 12.38 18.98 -1.02
C GLU A 206 11.17 18.41 -0.25
N PHE A 207 11.37 17.34 0.55
CA PHE A 207 10.28 16.77 1.33
C PHE A 207 9.89 17.66 2.51
N LYS A 208 8.59 17.88 2.69
CA LYS A 208 8.03 18.66 3.79
C LYS A 208 7.07 17.85 4.62
N ASN A 209 7.07 18.13 5.93
CA ASN A 209 6.10 17.53 6.83
C ASN A 209 4.70 18.00 6.47
N HIS A 210 3.75 17.08 6.37
CA HIS A 210 2.38 17.40 6.00
C HIS A 210 1.38 16.43 6.63
N VAL A 211 0.11 16.81 6.57
CA VAL A 211 -1.01 16.00 7.03
C VAL A 211 -1.96 15.77 5.88
N GLU A 212 -2.40 14.53 5.73
CA GLU A 212 -3.54 14.17 4.89
C GLU A 212 -4.68 13.65 5.76
N ALA A 213 -5.89 14.09 5.43
CA ALA A 213 -7.07 13.69 6.17
C ALA A 213 -8.23 13.39 5.22
N MET A 214 -8.99 12.36 5.54
CA MET A 214 -10.23 11.99 4.85
C MET A 214 -11.34 11.75 5.86
N LEU A 215 -12.52 12.29 5.59
CA LEU A 215 -13.77 11.97 6.27
C LEU A 215 -14.75 11.39 5.26
N SER A 216 -15.42 10.32 5.67
CA SER A 216 -16.30 9.53 4.81
C SER A 216 -17.64 9.27 5.51
N PRO A 217 -18.54 10.26 5.57
CA PRO A 217 -19.91 10.02 6.02
C PRO A 217 -20.64 9.12 5.03
N TYR A 218 -21.44 8.19 5.55
CA TYR A 218 -22.20 7.28 4.72
C TYR A 218 -23.50 6.83 5.36
N TYR A 219 -24.41 6.42 4.49
CA TYR A 219 -25.64 5.71 4.79
C TYR A 219 -25.63 4.37 4.08
N LYS A 220 -26.00 3.32 4.78
CA LYS A 220 -26.08 1.95 4.22
C LYS A 220 -27.45 1.38 4.50
N VAL A 221 -28.03 0.72 3.51
CA VAL A 221 -29.29 -0.02 3.64
C VAL A 221 -29.15 -1.37 2.94
N GLU A 222 -29.70 -2.40 3.55
CA GLU A 222 -29.66 -3.77 3.06
C GLU A 222 -31.10 -4.26 2.85
N GLY A 223 -31.41 -4.72 1.64
CA GLY A 223 -32.64 -5.40 1.31
C GLY A 223 -32.43 -6.90 1.23
N ASP A 224 -33.46 -7.64 0.87
CA ASP A 224 -33.39 -9.11 0.79
C ASP A 224 -32.43 -9.61 -0.29
N ASN A 225 -32.36 -8.88 -1.41
CA ASN A 225 -31.51 -9.23 -2.56
C ASN A 225 -30.70 -8.05 -3.09
N TRP A 226 -30.54 -6.97 -2.33
CA TRP A 226 -29.79 -5.79 -2.74
C TRP A 226 -29.16 -5.10 -1.54
N ASN A 227 -28.04 -4.42 -1.80
CA ASN A 227 -27.36 -3.56 -0.85
C ASN A 227 -27.11 -2.21 -1.49
N LEU A 228 -27.20 -1.16 -0.69
CA LEU A 228 -26.92 0.21 -1.12
C LEU A 228 -26.12 0.94 -0.05
N LYS A 229 -25.00 1.50 -0.45
CA LYS A 229 -24.21 2.46 0.33
C LYS A 229 -24.17 3.79 -0.41
N LEU A 230 -24.60 4.85 0.25
CA LEU A 230 -24.51 6.23 -0.23
C LEU A 230 -23.62 7.03 0.70
N GLY A 231 -22.59 7.65 0.18
CA GLY A 231 -21.67 8.44 0.97
C GLY A 231 -20.86 9.40 0.11
N ALA A 232 -20.00 10.14 0.79
CA ALA A 232 -19.02 11.00 0.15
C ALA A 232 -17.68 10.90 0.90
N ASN A 233 -16.59 11.10 0.19
CA ASN A 233 -15.27 11.27 0.76
C ASN A 233 -14.90 12.75 0.65
N VAL A 234 -14.52 13.34 1.76
CA VAL A 234 -14.02 14.73 1.83
C VAL A 234 -12.57 14.62 2.29
N MET A 235 -11.66 15.12 1.49
CA MET A 235 -10.22 14.97 1.69
C MET A 235 -9.50 16.28 1.68
N LEU A 236 -8.47 16.37 2.53
CA LEU A 236 -7.59 17.51 2.68
C LEU A 236 -6.15 17.00 2.74
N ALA A 237 -5.25 17.60 1.98
CA ALA A 237 -3.81 17.46 2.15
C ALA A 237 -3.21 18.84 2.39
N THR A 238 -2.42 18.96 3.46
CA THR A 238 -1.60 20.14 3.73
C THR A 238 -0.22 19.96 3.09
N GLY A 239 0.55 21.02 2.98
CA GLY A 239 1.89 21.01 2.37
C GLY A 239 2.23 22.42 1.97
N ASP A 240 3.01 22.62 0.91
CA ASP A 240 3.25 23.95 0.35
C ASP A 240 1.95 24.60 -0.13
N GLU A 241 1.06 23.78 -0.68
CA GLU A 241 -0.30 24.19 -1.02
C GLU A 241 -1.30 23.25 -0.34
N THR A 242 -2.34 23.82 0.24
CA THR A 242 -3.44 23.03 0.77
C THR A 242 -4.33 22.54 -0.39
N LYS A 243 -4.45 21.23 -0.54
CA LYS A 243 -5.31 20.62 -1.55
C LYS A 243 -6.57 20.05 -0.90
N PHE A 244 -7.70 20.37 -1.48
CA PHE A 244 -9.00 19.88 -1.07
C PHE A 244 -9.62 19.07 -2.21
N MET A 245 -10.33 18.00 -1.85
CA MET A 245 -11.08 17.18 -2.78
C MET A 245 -12.34 16.62 -2.13
N ALA A 246 -13.41 16.52 -2.89
CA ALA A 246 -14.60 15.75 -2.52
C ALA A 246 -14.94 14.78 -3.64
N SER A 247 -15.32 13.57 -3.29
CA SER A 247 -15.68 12.52 -4.24
C SER A 247 -16.87 11.70 -3.75
N PRO A 248 -17.60 11.00 -4.62
CA PRO A 248 -18.61 10.05 -4.20
C PRO A 248 -17.97 8.89 -3.40
N ASN A 249 -18.80 8.22 -2.59
CA ASN A 249 -18.51 6.96 -1.91
C ASN A 249 -19.78 6.11 -1.99
N VAL A 250 -20.04 5.58 -3.17
CA VAL A 250 -21.29 4.87 -3.50
C VAL A 250 -20.97 3.44 -3.87
N ALA A 251 -21.71 2.51 -3.32
CA ALA A 251 -21.68 1.12 -3.73
C ALA A 251 -23.12 0.58 -3.72
N ALA A 252 -23.49 -0.13 -4.76
CA ALA A 252 -24.77 -0.82 -4.82
C ALA A 252 -24.58 -2.16 -5.52
N ASP A 253 -25.30 -3.16 -5.05
CA ASP A 253 -25.38 -4.45 -5.68
C ASP A 253 -26.82 -4.99 -5.57
N VAL A 254 -27.24 -5.75 -6.57
CA VAL A 254 -28.55 -6.38 -6.63
C VAL A 254 -28.45 -7.76 -7.28
N GLU A 255 -28.96 -8.76 -6.61
CA GLU A 255 -29.14 -10.10 -7.18
C GLU A 255 -30.36 -10.10 -8.09
N VAL A 256 -30.13 -10.20 -9.41
CA VAL A 256 -31.17 -10.16 -10.44
C VAL A 256 -31.65 -11.55 -10.85
N ALA A 257 -30.86 -12.58 -10.58
CA ALA A 257 -31.21 -13.99 -10.76
C ALA A 257 -30.31 -14.85 -9.86
N ASP A 258 -30.67 -16.13 -9.69
CA ASP A 258 -29.82 -17.05 -8.90
C ASP A 258 -28.37 -16.97 -9.32
N LYS A 259 -27.49 -16.64 -8.37
CA LYS A 259 -26.04 -16.45 -8.56
C LYS A 259 -25.66 -15.38 -9.59
N THR A 260 -26.54 -14.46 -9.90
CA THR A 260 -26.27 -13.37 -10.85
C THR A 260 -26.54 -12.04 -10.18
N GLU A 261 -25.49 -11.22 -10.08
CA GLU A 261 -25.49 -9.94 -9.40
C GLU A 261 -25.04 -8.83 -10.34
N LEU A 262 -25.78 -7.74 -10.35
CA LEU A 262 -25.36 -6.46 -10.92
C LEU A 262 -24.77 -5.62 -9.81
N TYR A 263 -23.65 -4.94 -10.09
CA TYR A 263 -23.04 -4.06 -9.12
C TYR A 263 -22.55 -2.76 -9.72
N VAL A 264 -22.54 -1.72 -8.91
CA VAL A 264 -21.93 -0.43 -9.21
C VAL A 264 -21.13 0.05 -8.03
N ASN A 265 -19.93 0.55 -8.28
CA ASN A 265 -19.10 1.22 -7.31
C ASN A 265 -18.64 2.56 -7.89
N ALA A 266 -18.71 3.62 -7.10
CA ALA A 266 -18.18 4.92 -7.48
C ALA A 266 -17.53 5.55 -6.26
N GLY A 267 -16.25 5.86 -6.39
CA GLY A 267 -15.46 6.45 -5.33
C GLY A 267 -14.36 7.35 -5.86
N GLY A 268 -13.63 7.93 -4.97
CA GLY A 268 -12.41 8.65 -5.28
C GLY A 268 -11.55 8.75 -4.04
N LYS A 269 -10.27 8.96 -4.23
CA LYS A 269 -9.33 9.09 -3.13
C LYS A 269 -8.13 9.96 -3.52
N MET A 270 -7.49 10.53 -2.53
CA MET A 270 -6.20 11.18 -2.67
C MET A 270 -5.10 10.13 -2.42
N TYR A 271 -4.03 10.17 -3.21
CA TYR A 271 -2.85 9.32 -3.03
C TYR A 271 -1.71 10.24 -2.60
N SER A 272 -1.10 9.96 -1.48
CA SER A 272 -0.05 10.78 -0.89
C SER A 272 1.21 10.88 -1.76
N ASN A 273 1.49 9.86 -2.57
CA ASN A 273 2.75 9.73 -3.30
C ASN A 273 3.96 9.87 -2.37
N SER A 274 3.83 9.37 -1.15
CA SER A 274 4.90 9.40 -0.16
C SER A 274 6.14 8.66 -0.63
N MET A 275 7.28 8.92 -0.02
CA MET A 275 8.53 8.25 -0.36
C MET A 275 8.40 6.72 -0.25
N TYR A 276 7.69 6.24 0.79
CA TYR A 276 7.42 4.81 0.96
C TYR A 276 6.54 4.25 -0.16
N GLU A 277 5.43 4.92 -0.49
CA GLU A 277 4.53 4.47 -1.55
C GLU A 277 5.23 4.45 -2.90
N MET A 278 5.95 5.52 -3.24
CA MET A 278 6.67 5.61 -4.50
C MET A 278 7.78 4.57 -4.62
N SER A 279 8.49 4.27 -3.55
CA SER A 279 9.50 3.20 -3.55
C SER A 279 8.92 1.81 -3.81
N ARG A 280 7.65 1.60 -3.48
CA ARG A 280 6.93 0.34 -3.78
C ARG A 280 6.46 0.26 -5.23
N VAL A 281 6.12 1.40 -5.83
CA VAL A 281 5.76 1.47 -7.25
C VAL A 281 6.99 1.28 -8.12
N ASN A 282 8.05 2.02 -7.80
CA ASN A 282 9.34 1.89 -8.49
C ASN A 282 10.49 2.06 -7.49
N ARG A 283 11.16 0.97 -7.13
CA ARG A 283 12.30 0.98 -6.20
C ARG A 283 13.50 1.80 -6.68
N TYR A 284 13.58 2.04 -7.97
CA TYR A 284 14.70 2.77 -8.61
C TYR A 284 14.47 4.27 -8.66
N LEU A 285 13.33 4.75 -8.14
CA LEU A 285 13.10 6.18 -8.00
C LEU A 285 14.16 6.82 -7.11
N TYR A 286 14.54 7.97 -7.55
CA TYR A 286 15.50 8.78 -6.84
C TYR A 286 14.81 9.61 -5.75
N PRO A 287 15.22 9.51 -4.49
CA PRO A 287 14.49 10.14 -3.38
C PRO A 287 14.87 11.61 -3.23
N MET A 288 14.61 12.44 -4.24
CA MET A 288 15.04 13.85 -4.24
C MET A 288 13.92 14.84 -4.03
N ALA A 289 12.77 14.58 -4.62
CA ALA A 289 11.67 15.53 -4.68
C ALA A 289 10.41 14.96 -4.05
N GLU A 290 9.72 15.82 -3.32
CA GLU A 290 8.36 15.58 -2.90
C GLU A 290 7.46 15.55 -4.14
N LEU A 291 6.60 14.54 -4.21
CA LEU A 291 5.55 14.47 -5.21
C LEU A 291 4.25 14.97 -4.61
N LEU A 292 3.58 15.85 -5.33
CA LEU A 292 2.27 16.32 -4.90
C LEU A 292 1.26 15.18 -4.86
N PRO A 293 0.30 15.17 -3.93
CA PRO A 293 -0.74 14.17 -3.88
C PRO A 293 -1.55 14.10 -5.17
N SER A 294 -1.72 12.90 -5.71
CA SER A 294 -2.58 12.64 -6.86
C SER A 294 -4.03 12.59 -6.43
N ARG A 295 -4.92 13.25 -7.19
CA ARG A 295 -6.35 13.33 -6.88
C ARG A 295 -7.16 12.49 -7.85
N ASN A 296 -7.63 11.35 -7.39
CA ASN A 296 -8.59 10.54 -8.11
C ASN A 296 -10.02 10.98 -7.74
N TRP A 297 -10.60 11.82 -8.58
CA TRP A 297 -11.92 12.43 -8.38
C TRP A 297 -13.05 11.41 -8.50
N LEU A 298 -12.89 10.47 -9.41
CA LEU A 298 -13.87 9.44 -9.68
C LEU A 298 -13.17 8.17 -10.16
N ASP A 299 -13.50 7.07 -9.54
CA ASP A 299 -13.23 5.70 -9.98
C ASP A 299 -14.57 4.97 -9.95
N ALA A 300 -15.22 4.86 -11.10
CA ALA A 300 -16.54 4.28 -11.24
C ALA A 300 -16.45 2.97 -12.01
N VAL A 301 -17.08 1.94 -11.48
CA VAL A 301 -17.16 0.62 -12.09
C VAL A 301 -18.61 0.15 -12.04
N LEU A 302 -19.11 -0.34 -13.17
CA LEU A 302 -20.38 -1.04 -13.30
C LEU A 302 -20.11 -2.44 -13.85
N GLY A 303 -20.68 -3.47 -13.25
CA GLY A 303 -20.43 -4.83 -13.70
C GLY A 303 -21.57 -5.79 -13.41
N ILE A 304 -21.44 -6.95 -14.03
CA ILE A 304 -22.27 -8.13 -13.80
C ILE A 304 -21.36 -9.32 -13.50
N ARG A 305 -21.64 -9.99 -12.41
CA ARG A 305 -21.00 -11.27 -12.07
C ARG A 305 -22.03 -12.38 -12.00
N SER A 306 -21.70 -13.54 -12.53
CA SER A 306 -22.63 -14.66 -12.57
C SER A 306 -21.94 -16.02 -12.49
N GLY A 307 -22.59 -16.94 -11.78
CA GLY A 307 -22.20 -18.33 -11.66
C GLY A 307 -23.25 -19.24 -12.29
N VAL A 308 -23.46 -19.14 -13.59
CA VAL A 308 -24.54 -19.82 -14.33
C VAL A 308 -24.44 -21.34 -14.37
N ALA A 309 -23.26 -21.88 -14.12
CA ALA A 309 -23.05 -23.33 -14.11
C ALA A 309 -22.05 -23.75 -13.02
N PRO A 310 -22.14 -24.98 -12.48
CA PRO A 310 -21.17 -25.48 -11.52
C PRO A 310 -19.73 -25.40 -12.08
N GLY A 311 -18.86 -24.69 -11.36
CA GLY A 311 -17.45 -24.50 -11.74
C GLY A 311 -17.18 -23.43 -12.80
N PHE A 312 -18.21 -22.71 -13.27
CA PHE A 312 -18.05 -21.62 -14.22
C PHE A 312 -18.57 -20.30 -13.64
N TRP A 313 -17.66 -19.34 -13.47
CA TRP A 313 -17.93 -17.98 -13.03
C TRP A 313 -17.39 -16.97 -14.03
N PHE A 314 -18.13 -15.90 -14.25
CA PHE A 314 -17.62 -14.76 -15.01
C PHE A 314 -17.93 -13.45 -14.29
N ASP A 315 -17.11 -12.46 -14.53
CA ASP A 315 -17.30 -11.07 -14.11
C ASP A 315 -16.95 -10.18 -15.32
N VAL A 316 -17.94 -9.42 -15.77
CA VAL A 316 -17.79 -8.47 -16.88
C VAL A 316 -18.09 -7.08 -16.37
N PHE A 317 -17.15 -6.18 -16.52
CA PHE A 317 -17.30 -4.82 -16.03
C PHE A 317 -16.75 -3.79 -16.99
N ALA A 318 -17.25 -2.57 -16.82
CA ALA A 318 -16.70 -1.37 -17.44
C ALA A 318 -16.41 -0.33 -16.36
N GLY A 319 -15.31 0.39 -16.51
CA GLY A 319 -14.90 1.39 -15.54
C GLY A 319 -14.51 2.70 -16.21
N TYR A 320 -14.64 3.78 -15.45
CA TYR A 320 -14.19 5.11 -15.85
C TYR A 320 -13.49 5.80 -14.67
N LYS A 321 -12.31 6.35 -14.92
CA LYS A 321 -11.47 6.99 -13.89
C LYS A 321 -11.10 8.40 -14.31
N ILE A 322 -11.22 9.35 -13.37
CA ILE A 322 -10.79 10.74 -13.53
C ILE A 322 -9.72 11.03 -12.48
N THR A 323 -8.51 11.31 -12.93
CA THR A 323 -7.39 11.63 -12.05
C THR A 323 -6.74 12.94 -12.48
N SER A 324 -6.30 13.75 -11.54
CA SER A 324 -5.43 14.90 -11.75
C SER A 324 -4.17 14.77 -10.89
N ASP A 325 -3.11 15.44 -11.32
CA ASP A 325 -1.80 15.40 -10.69
C ASP A 325 -1.26 13.96 -10.57
N ASP A 326 -1.51 13.12 -11.57
CA ASP A 326 -1.06 11.73 -11.58
C ASP A 326 0.45 11.67 -11.83
N VAL A 327 1.12 10.72 -11.17
CA VAL A 327 2.56 10.55 -11.29
C VAL A 327 2.88 9.79 -12.57
N LEU A 328 3.64 10.41 -13.45
CA LEU A 328 4.13 9.80 -14.67
C LEU A 328 5.65 9.61 -14.56
N PHE A 329 6.10 8.37 -14.78
CA PHE A 329 7.51 8.07 -14.85
C PHE A 329 8.01 8.34 -16.26
N THR A 330 8.99 9.22 -16.38
CA THR A 330 9.69 9.47 -17.63
C THR A 330 11.12 9.00 -17.52
N GLN A 331 11.66 8.51 -18.62
CA GLN A 331 13.09 8.25 -18.71
C GLN A 331 13.82 9.60 -18.72
N SER A 332 14.70 9.83 -17.77
CA SER A 332 15.59 10.99 -17.83
C SER A 332 16.85 10.64 -18.62
N ASP A 333 17.37 11.58 -19.35
CA ASP A 333 18.62 11.40 -20.11
C ASP A 333 19.82 11.11 -19.19
N VAL A 334 19.68 11.39 -17.90
CA VAL A 334 20.74 11.21 -16.90
C VAL A 334 20.49 9.96 -16.02
N TRP A 335 19.25 9.57 -15.86
CA TRP A 335 18.82 8.50 -14.96
C TRP A 335 17.64 7.75 -15.58
N SER A 336 17.92 6.83 -16.45
CA SER A 336 16.89 5.89 -16.87
C SER A 336 16.68 4.85 -15.78
N ALA A 337 15.66 5.04 -15.02
CA ALA A 337 15.16 3.98 -14.15
C ALA A 337 14.27 3.02 -14.94
#